data_01700bfbf0a93969a9038cb6992d4132
#
_entry.id   01700bfbf0a93969a9038cb6992d4132
#
_cell.length_a   1.000
_cell.length_b   1.000
_cell.length_c   1.000
_cell.angle_alpha   90.00
_cell.angle_beta   90.00
_cell.angle_gamma   90.00
#
_symmetry.space_group_name_H-M   'P 1'
#
loop_
_entity.id
_entity.type
_entity.pdbx_description
1 polymer ?
#
loop_
_entity_poly.entity_id
_entity_poly.type
_entity_poly.pdbx_seq_one_letter_code
_entity_poly.pdbx_strand_id
1 'polypeptide(L)'
;MRSLLAGGAAAAVVLTSGVAAQAATAAHPAAVSAAAAWPKYQAPKTFGTSFQADPKHDFTKGIHSRHDGILRGWITFVRGGVAEYAPIKWKKGTQTEGHFVGPSEGDARAYASPIAKNVVFLSAYGCKSSMTDLTVNRKNGLGSKRCSRSTLIKRHGGHRQPALITVYKGKIVQVQEIFTP
;
A
#
# COMPACT_ATOMS: atom_id res chain seq x y z
N MET A 1 41.69 -59.84 -50.15
CA MET A 1 43.13 -59.46 -50.25
C MET A 1 43.33 -58.45 -49.12
N ARG A 2 44.01 -58.89 -48.07
CA ARG A 2 45.33 -58.41 -47.56
C ARG A 2 45.32 -56.91 -47.32
N SER A 3 45.66 -56.35 -46.21
CA SER A 3 46.67 -56.72 -45.20
C SER A 3 46.46 -55.91 -43.92
N LEU A 4 46.77 -56.51 -42.83
CA LEU A 4 47.24 -56.07 -41.51
C LEU A 4 48.23 -54.90 -41.48
N LEU A 5 48.20 -54.15 -40.39
CA LEU A 5 49.35 -53.73 -39.52
C LEU A 5 48.76 -52.76 -38.49
N ALA A 6 48.64 -53.03 -37.23
CA ALA A 6 49.57 -53.15 -36.11
C ALA A 6 50.29 -51.82 -35.76
N GLY A 7 50.07 -51.38 -34.56
CA GLY A 7 51.09 -50.58 -33.87
C GLY A 7 50.59 -49.47 -33.00
N GLY A 8 50.84 -49.59 -31.73
CA GLY A 8 51.26 -48.49 -30.89
C GLY A 8 50.33 -48.09 -29.74
N ALA A 9 50.56 -48.72 -28.59
CA ALA A 9 50.09 -48.23 -27.29
C ALA A 9 50.82 -46.96 -26.88
N ALA A 10 50.11 -45.96 -26.44
CA ALA A 10 50.63 -44.94 -25.52
C ALA A 10 49.54 -44.55 -24.55
N ALA A 11 49.69 -44.99 -23.33
CA ALA A 11 48.82 -44.60 -22.21
C ALA A 11 49.24 -43.17 -21.75
N ALA A 12 48.38 -42.21 -21.98
CA ALA A 12 48.49 -40.90 -21.36
C ALA A 12 47.45 -40.83 -20.25
N VAL A 13 47.94 -40.90 -18.99
CA VAL A 13 47.11 -40.64 -17.80
C VAL A 13 46.94 -39.13 -17.72
N VAL A 14 45.77 -38.64 -18.08
CA VAL A 14 45.37 -37.27 -17.85
C VAL A 14 44.66 -37.20 -16.50
N LEU A 15 45.36 -36.68 -15.49
CA LEU A 15 44.79 -36.27 -14.20
C LEU A 15 43.91 -35.05 -14.45
N THR A 16 42.63 -35.24 -14.63
CA THR A 16 41.62 -34.18 -14.61
C THR A 16 41.37 -33.80 -13.15
N SER A 17 42.05 -32.76 -12.66
CA SER A 17 41.67 -32.05 -11.46
C SER A 17 40.28 -31.47 -11.63
N GLY A 18 39.29 -32.12 -11.01
CA GLY A 18 37.92 -31.65 -10.94
C GLY A 18 37.84 -30.34 -10.16
N VAL A 19 37.66 -29.24 -10.88
CA VAL A 19 37.28 -27.99 -10.28
C VAL A 19 35.79 -28.13 -9.93
N ALA A 20 35.50 -28.37 -8.65
CA ALA A 20 34.14 -28.28 -8.14
C ALA A 20 33.69 -26.82 -8.26
N ALA A 21 32.89 -26.54 -9.28
CA ALA A 21 32.18 -25.28 -9.39
C ALA A 21 31.16 -25.21 -8.24
N GLN A 22 31.51 -24.54 -7.16
CA GLN A 22 30.58 -24.16 -6.12
C GLN A 22 29.62 -23.15 -6.76
N ALA A 23 28.39 -23.60 -7.04
CA ALA A 23 27.29 -22.73 -7.36
C ALA A 23 27.05 -21.84 -6.12
N ALA A 24 27.57 -20.63 -6.17
CA ALA A 24 27.19 -19.59 -5.21
C ALA A 24 25.71 -19.34 -5.38
N THR A 25 24.88 -19.91 -4.50
CA THR A 25 23.49 -19.50 -4.32
C THR A 25 23.53 -18.04 -3.95
N ALA A 26 23.25 -17.17 -4.93
CA ALA A 26 23.02 -15.77 -4.69
C ALA A 26 21.82 -15.67 -3.73
N ALA A 27 22.12 -15.50 -2.45
CA ALA A 27 21.12 -15.15 -1.46
C ALA A 27 20.50 -13.82 -1.95
N HIS A 28 19.27 -13.90 -2.42
CA HIS A 28 18.49 -12.69 -2.70
C HIS A 28 18.44 -11.92 -1.39
N PRO A 29 18.92 -10.68 -1.35
CA PRO A 29 18.78 -9.88 -0.15
C PRO A 29 17.26 -9.79 0.09
N ALA A 30 16.81 -10.35 1.22
CA ALA A 30 15.44 -10.14 1.70
C ALA A 30 15.23 -8.63 1.66
N ALA A 31 14.23 -8.19 0.88
CA ALA A 31 13.89 -6.78 0.78
C ALA A 31 13.58 -6.30 2.19
N VAL A 32 14.56 -5.66 2.81
CA VAL A 32 14.41 -4.99 4.09
C VAL A 32 13.29 -3.99 3.84
N SER A 33 12.14 -4.21 4.43
CA SER A 33 11.02 -3.27 4.38
C SER A 33 11.58 -1.96 4.94
N ALA A 34 11.89 -1.01 4.07
CA ALA A 34 12.36 0.30 4.49
C ALA A 34 11.33 0.81 5.48
N ALA A 35 11.74 0.97 6.74
CA ALA A 35 10.89 1.54 7.78
C ALA A 35 10.32 2.85 7.24
N ALA A 36 9.04 3.07 7.48
CA ALA A 36 8.36 4.25 6.99
C ALA A 36 9.17 5.50 7.40
N ALA A 37 9.58 6.31 6.42
CA ALA A 37 10.44 7.48 6.64
C ALA A 37 9.70 8.67 7.30
N TRP A 38 8.64 8.41 8.06
CA TRP A 38 7.84 9.42 8.77
C TRP A 38 7.60 9.02 10.22
N PRO A 39 7.30 9.97 11.11
CA PRO A 39 7.01 9.70 12.52
C PRO A 39 5.82 8.74 12.69
N LYS A 40 5.84 7.98 13.76
CA LYS A 40 4.71 7.13 14.14
C LYS A 40 3.62 8.01 14.76
N TYR A 41 2.51 8.18 14.06
CA TYR A 41 1.34 8.88 14.56
C TYR A 41 0.37 7.95 15.28
N GLN A 42 -0.39 8.50 16.23
CA GLN A 42 -1.48 7.78 16.86
C GLN A 42 -2.62 7.58 15.86
N ALA A 43 -2.96 6.32 15.58
CA ALA A 43 -4.08 6.01 14.69
C ALA A 43 -5.43 6.29 15.39
N PRO A 44 -6.41 6.87 14.67
CA PRO A 44 -7.75 6.99 15.18
C PRO A 44 -8.43 5.62 15.27
N LYS A 45 -9.51 5.54 16.07
CA LYS A 45 -10.36 4.32 16.07
C LYS A 45 -10.90 4.07 14.65
N THR A 46 -10.75 2.82 14.16
CA THR A 46 -11.22 2.43 12.82
C THR A 46 -12.70 2.79 12.63
N PHE A 47 -13.57 2.39 13.54
CA PHE A 47 -15.01 2.66 13.53
C PHE A 47 -15.41 3.77 14.51
N GLY A 48 -14.65 4.86 14.55
CA GLY A 48 -14.94 5.99 15.42
C GLY A 48 -16.16 6.79 14.94
N THR A 49 -17.01 7.23 15.86
CA THR A 49 -18.32 7.85 15.58
C THR A 49 -18.29 9.38 15.45
N SER A 50 -17.13 10.00 15.60
CA SER A 50 -16.93 11.45 15.41
C SER A 50 -15.95 11.72 14.28
N PHE A 51 -16.08 12.86 13.60
CA PHE A 51 -15.06 13.35 12.70
C PHE A 51 -13.80 13.73 13.48
N GLN A 52 -12.65 13.48 12.89
CA GLN A 52 -11.39 13.94 13.46
C GLN A 52 -11.26 15.45 13.26
N ALA A 53 -10.92 16.14 14.35
CA ALA A 53 -10.64 17.56 14.30
C ALA A 53 -9.28 17.82 13.62
N ASP A 54 -9.19 18.94 12.93
CA ASP A 54 -7.94 19.55 12.49
C ASP A 54 -7.99 21.04 12.90
N PRO A 55 -7.78 21.37 14.19
CA PRO A 55 -8.13 22.67 14.77
C PRO A 55 -7.31 23.84 14.20
N LYS A 56 -6.20 23.55 13.54
CA LYS A 56 -5.35 24.57 12.91
C LYS A 56 -5.56 24.70 11.41
N HIS A 57 -6.49 23.93 10.85
CA HIS A 57 -6.77 23.97 9.42
C HIS A 57 -7.79 25.07 9.13
N ASP A 58 -7.42 25.96 8.22
CA ASP A 58 -8.28 27.07 7.78
C ASP A 58 -8.95 26.70 6.45
N PHE A 59 -10.18 26.19 6.54
CA PHE A 59 -10.97 25.79 5.37
C PHE A 59 -11.42 26.98 4.49
N THR A 60 -11.26 28.23 4.95
CA THR A 60 -11.59 29.41 4.15
C THR A 60 -10.51 29.73 3.10
N LYS A 61 -9.31 29.22 3.27
CA LYS A 61 -8.18 29.40 2.35
C LYS A 61 -8.14 28.43 1.16
N GLY A 62 -9.26 27.81 0.87
CA GLY A 62 -9.37 26.81 -0.18
C GLY A 62 -8.89 25.41 0.26
N ILE A 63 -8.92 24.46 -0.68
CA ILE A 63 -8.59 23.07 -0.42
C ILE A 63 -7.07 22.89 -0.43
N HIS A 64 -6.48 22.57 0.71
CA HIS A 64 -5.05 22.31 0.87
C HIS A 64 -4.80 21.11 1.80
N SER A 65 -3.54 20.74 2.01
CA SER A 65 -3.20 19.59 2.83
C SER A 65 -3.61 19.79 4.28
N ARG A 66 -4.15 18.73 4.90
CA ARG A 66 -4.30 18.71 6.36
C ARG A 66 -2.94 18.72 7.06
N HIS A 67 -2.94 19.02 8.37
CA HIS A 67 -1.75 18.87 9.20
C HIS A 67 -1.30 17.41 9.29
N ASP A 68 -0.02 17.21 9.58
CA ASP A 68 0.60 15.89 9.69
C ASP A 68 -0.15 14.97 10.68
N GLY A 69 -0.27 13.71 10.34
CA GLY A 69 -0.96 12.71 11.15
C GLY A 69 -1.82 11.75 10.32
N ILE A 70 -2.70 11.00 10.99
CA ILE A 70 -3.57 10.01 10.37
C ILE A 70 -5.01 10.50 10.39
N LEU A 71 -5.65 10.54 9.22
CA LEU A 71 -7.07 10.81 9.05
C LEU A 71 -7.81 9.51 8.72
N ARG A 72 -8.91 9.24 9.42
CA ARG A 72 -9.91 8.31 8.90
C ARG A 72 -10.76 9.08 7.90
N GLY A 73 -10.67 8.66 6.63
CA GLY A 73 -11.29 9.39 5.53
C GLY A 73 -11.48 8.50 4.30
N TRP A 74 -11.99 9.10 3.25
CA TRP A 74 -11.93 8.55 1.91
C TRP A 74 -11.33 9.56 0.93
N ILE A 75 -10.70 9.06 -0.09
CA ILE A 75 -10.27 9.86 -1.21
C ILE A 75 -11.49 10.07 -2.10
N THR A 76 -11.80 11.32 -2.40
CA THR A 76 -12.97 11.71 -3.20
C THR A 76 -12.63 11.87 -4.67
N PHE A 77 -11.38 12.28 -4.95
CA PHE A 77 -10.91 12.52 -6.30
C PHE A 77 -9.38 12.42 -6.39
N VAL A 78 -8.87 12.02 -7.55
CA VAL A 78 -7.42 12.02 -7.84
C VAL A 78 -7.16 12.59 -9.22
N ARG A 79 -6.33 13.64 -9.30
CA ARG A 79 -5.92 14.25 -10.57
C ARG A 79 -4.44 14.64 -10.49
N GLY A 80 -3.65 14.31 -11.53
CA GLY A 80 -2.24 14.67 -11.59
C GLY A 80 -1.38 14.19 -10.42
N GLY A 81 -1.80 13.12 -9.72
CA GLY A 81 -1.10 12.63 -8.54
C GLY A 81 -1.40 13.38 -7.25
N VAL A 82 -2.33 14.35 -7.28
CA VAL A 82 -2.93 14.99 -6.11
C VAL A 82 -4.25 14.30 -5.80
N ALA A 83 -4.48 13.97 -4.54
CA ALA A 83 -5.74 13.42 -4.06
C ALA A 83 -6.48 14.46 -3.23
N GLU A 84 -7.77 14.62 -3.52
CA GLU A 84 -8.73 15.25 -2.60
C GLU A 84 -9.29 14.18 -1.67
N TYR A 85 -9.46 14.51 -0.40
CA TYR A 85 -9.95 13.57 0.58
C TYR A 85 -10.71 14.27 1.70
N ALA A 86 -11.69 13.57 2.26
CA ALA A 86 -12.57 14.10 3.30
C ALA A 86 -12.59 13.19 4.53
N PRO A 87 -12.80 13.76 5.76
CA PRO A 87 -12.97 12.97 6.97
C PRO A 87 -14.25 12.15 6.90
N ILE A 88 -14.25 10.98 7.54
CA ILE A 88 -15.43 10.14 7.70
C ILE A 88 -15.63 9.73 9.13
N LYS A 89 -16.89 9.40 9.49
CA LYS A 89 -17.25 8.82 10.78
C LYS A 89 -18.12 7.60 10.58
N TRP A 90 -18.04 6.68 11.53
CA TRP A 90 -18.91 5.51 11.55
C TRP A 90 -20.29 5.87 12.10
N LYS A 91 -21.33 5.53 11.35
CA LYS A 91 -22.71 5.59 11.81
C LYS A 91 -23.18 4.18 12.10
N LYS A 92 -23.48 3.89 13.37
CA LYS A 92 -24.04 2.59 13.75
C LYS A 92 -25.40 2.38 13.09
N GLY A 93 -25.64 1.20 12.55
CA GLY A 93 -26.96 0.78 12.12
C GLY A 93 -27.85 0.47 13.34
N THR A 94 -29.15 0.56 13.17
CA THR A 94 -30.15 0.18 14.16
C THR A 94 -30.72 -1.21 13.89
N GLN A 95 -30.91 -1.56 12.62
CA GLN A 95 -31.44 -2.86 12.16
C GLN A 95 -30.51 -3.50 11.10
N THR A 96 -29.53 -2.77 10.62
CA THR A 96 -28.54 -3.21 9.62
C THR A 96 -27.14 -2.96 10.15
N GLU A 97 -26.14 -3.45 9.44
CA GLU A 97 -24.75 -3.09 9.69
C GLU A 97 -24.57 -1.57 9.57
N GLY A 98 -23.60 -1.03 10.31
CA GLY A 98 -23.28 0.39 10.20
C GLY A 98 -22.61 0.72 8.87
N HIS A 99 -22.40 2.02 8.63
CA HIS A 99 -21.71 2.50 7.44
C HIS A 99 -20.91 3.77 7.73
N PHE A 100 -19.96 4.09 6.88
CA PHE A 100 -19.26 5.36 6.96
C PHE A 100 -20.05 6.48 6.31
N VAL A 101 -20.03 7.66 6.94
CA VAL A 101 -20.61 8.89 6.42
C VAL A 101 -19.55 9.99 6.39
N GLY A 102 -19.57 10.78 5.33
CA GLY A 102 -18.75 12.00 5.18
C GLY A 102 -19.39 13.22 5.80
N PRO A 103 -18.79 14.40 5.62
CA PRO A 103 -19.39 15.68 5.94
C PRO A 103 -20.71 15.84 5.21
N SER A 104 -21.65 16.58 5.81
CA SER A 104 -22.92 16.93 5.17
C SER A 104 -22.71 17.86 3.97
N GLU A 105 -23.70 17.92 3.11
CA GLU A 105 -23.72 18.90 2.01
C GLU A 105 -23.57 20.33 2.58
N GLY A 106 -22.69 21.12 1.99
CA GLY A 106 -22.34 22.46 2.50
C GLY A 106 -21.24 22.49 3.56
N ASP A 107 -20.79 21.35 4.10
CA ASP A 107 -19.65 21.27 5.01
C ASP A 107 -18.35 21.08 4.21
N ALA A 108 -17.60 22.16 4.03
CA ALA A 108 -16.42 22.22 3.17
C ALA A 108 -15.17 21.50 3.75
N ARG A 109 -15.33 20.51 4.62
CA ARG A 109 -14.20 19.77 5.21
C ARG A 109 -13.55 18.81 4.20
N ALA A 110 -12.85 19.37 3.24
CA ALA A 110 -12.05 18.64 2.28
C ALA A 110 -10.59 19.11 2.33
N TYR A 111 -9.69 18.21 2.01
CA TYR A 111 -8.26 18.43 1.94
C TYR A 111 -7.74 18.00 0.57
N ALA A 112 -6.60 18.55 0.15
CA ALA A 112 -5.88 18.07 -1.02
C ALA A 112 -4.39 17.92 -0.74
N SER A 113 -3.82 16.78 -1.12
CA SER A 113 -2.39 16.51 -0.93
C SER A 113 -1.83 15.70 -2.10
N PRO A 114 -0.59 15.98 -2.51
CA PRO A 114 0.13 15.09 -3.41
C PRO A 114 0.29 13.69 -2.80
N ILE A 115 0.07 12.65 -3.61
CA ILE A 115 0.37 11.27 -3.24
C ILE A 115 1.88 11.05 -3.45
N ALA A 116 2.60 10.72 -2.38
CA ALA A 116 4.04 10.47 -2.45
C ALA A 116 4.38 9.39 -3.50
N LYS A 117 5.54 9.54 -4.17
CA LYS A 117 5.99 8.53 -5.16
C LYS A 117 6.16 7.15 -4.53
N ASN A 118 6.62 7.09 -3.29
CA ASN A 118 6.86 5.90 -2.49
C ASN A 118 5.74 5.63 -1.47
N VAL A 119 4.51 6.08 -1.73
CA VAL A 119 3.36 5.87 -0.85
C VAL A 119 3.20 4.39 -0.50
N VAL A 120 2.93 4.10 0.76
CA VAL A 120 2.56 2.75 1.22
C VAL A 120 1.06 2.59 1.07
N PHE A 121 0.64 1.69 0.20
CA PHE A 121 -0.76 1.32 0.06
C PHE A 121 -1.01 -0.06 0.61
N LEU A 122 -1.85 -0.17 1.64
CA LEU A 122 -2.25 -1.42 2.30
C LEU A 122 -3.72 -1.67 2.00
N SER A 123 -3.97 -2.61 1.10
CA SER A 123 -5.31 -2.94 0.64
C SER A 123 -6.00 -3.94 1.55
N ALA A 124 -7.30 -3.77 1.71
CA ALA A 124 -8.22 -4.74 2.32
C ALA A 124 -8.72 -5.79 1.33
N TYR A 125 -8.60 -5.53 0.01
CA TYR A 125 -9.22 -6.31 -1.06
C TYR A 125 -8.23 -6.81 -2.10
N GLY A 126 -6.97 -7.02 -1.71
CA GLY A 126 -5.91 -7.42 -2.63
C GLY A 126 -5.51 -6.30 -3.60
N CYS A 127 -4.71 -6.64 -4.61
CA CYS A 127 -4.18 -5.64 -5.55
C CYS A 127 -4.86 -5.65 -6.93
N LYS A 128 -5.75 -6.60 -7.17
CA LYS A 128 -6.52 -6.70 -8.43
C LYS A 128 -7.67 -5.70 -8.46
N SER A 129 -8.12 -5.33 -9.64
CA SER A 129 -9.29 -4.46 -9.83
C SER A 129 -10.61 -5.10 -9.38
N SER A 130 -10.69 -6.44 -9.38
CA SER A 130 -11.88 -7.20 -8.97
C SER A 130 -12.23 -7.08 -7.49
N MET A 131 -11.29 -6.64 -6.63
CA MET A 131 -11.50 -6.47 -5.18
C MET A 131 -12.05 -7.73 -4.48
N THR A 132 -11.72 -8.92 -4.96
CA THR A 132 -12.26 -10.21 -4.47
C THR A 132 -11.41 -10.84 -3.37
N ASP A 133 -10.16 -10.41 -3.23
CA ASP A 133 -9.20 -11.05 -2.33
C ASP A 133 -9.22 -10.33 -0.98
N LEU A 134 -9.99 -10.81 -0.03
CA LEU A 134 -10.02 -10.22 1.32
C LEU A 134 -8.67 -10.38 2.03
N THR A 135 -7.99 -9.26 2.28
CA THR A 135 -6.64 -9.20 2.87
C THR A 135 -6.61 -8.24 4.06
N VAL A 136 -7.35 -8.58 5.10
CA VAL A 136 -7.51 -7.75 6.30
C VAL A 136 -6.92 -8.39 7.54
N ASN A 137 -6.50 -7.56 8.46
CA ASN A 137 -6.25 -7.97 9.82
C ASN A 137 -7.61 -8.12 10.54
N ARG A 138 -7.98 -9.35 10.90
CA ARG A 138 -9.27 -9.68 11.51
C ARG A 138 -9.54 -8.97 12.84
N LYS A 139 -8.49 -8.51 13.55
CA LYS A 139 -8.65 -7.83 14.85
C LYS A 139 -9.14 -6.39 14.71
N ASN A 140 -8.81 -5.71 13.61
CA ASN A 140 -9.08 -4.28 13.46
C ASN A 140 -9.71 -3.89 12.13
N GLY A 141 -9.94 -4.84 11.21
CA GLY A 141 -10.53 -4.58 9.90
C GLY A 141 -9.65 -3.79 8.95
N LEU A 142 -8.36 -3.63 9.25
CA LEU A 142 -7.45 -2.84 8.41
C LEU A 142 -6.78 -3.71 7.33
N GLY A 143 -6.65 -3.16 6.15
CA GLY A 143 -5.96 -3.77 5.04
C GLY A 143 -4.49 -4.08 5.36
N SER A 144 -4.00 -5.21 4.88
CA SER A 144 -2.65 -5.70 5.15
C SER A 144 -1.83 -5.97 3.88
N LYS A 145 -2.48 -6.09 2.72
CA LYS A 145 -1.79 -6.40 1.46
C LYS A 145 -1.16 -5.15 0.86
N ARG A 146 0.15 -5.14 0.76
CA ARG A 146 0.86 -4.05 0.09
C ARG A 146 0.62 -4.10 -1.42
N CYS A 147 0.12 -3.01 -1.96
CA CYS A 147 -0.14 -2.83 -3.38
C CYS A 147 0.61 -1.60 -3.93
N SER A 148 0.62 -1.47 -5.25
CA SER A 148 1.32 -0.37 -5.92
C SER A 148 0.59 0.97 -5.79
N ARG A 149 1.33 2.07 -5.99
CA ARG A 149 0.76 3.42 -6.09
C ARG A 149 -0.26 3.52 -7.23
N SER A 150 -0.04 2.84 -8.35
CA SER A 150 -0.99 2.83 -9.47
C SER A 150 -2.31 2.15 -9.10
N THR A 151 -2.25 1.06 -8.31
CA THR A 151 -3.45 0.41 -7.78
C THR A 151 -4.23 1.35 -6.86
N LEU A 152 -3.55 2.08 -5.96
CA LEU A 152 -4.17 3.09 -5.11
C LEU A 152 -4.93 4.13 -5.94
N ILE A 153 -4.25 4.74 -6.93
CA ILE A 153 -4.84 5.80 -7.75
C ILE A 153 -6.05 5.29 -8.55
N LYS A 154 -5.95 4.12 -9.17
CA LYS A 154 -7.07 3.55 -9.93
C LYS A 154 -8.27 3.26 -9.05
N ARG A 155 -8.05 2.68 -7.87
CA ARG A 155 -9.12 2.27 -6.96
C ARG A 155 -9.81 3.46 -6.33
N HIS A 156 -9.05 4.34 -5.71
CA HIS A 156 -9.59 5.47 -4.99
C HIS A 156 -9.98 6.66 -5.89
N GLY A 157 -9.49 6.70 -7.13
CA GLY A 157 -9.94 7.70 -8.12
C GLY A 157 -11.36 7.47 -8.62
N GLY A 158 -11.92 6.25 -8.46
CA GLY A 158 -13.27 5.89 -8.91
C GLY A 158 -14.24 5.51 -7.79
N HIS A 159 -13.73 5.18 -6.59
CA HIS A 159 -14.56 4.67 -5.50
C HIS A 159 -14.14 5.26 -4.15
N ARG A 160 -15.12 5.68 -3.35
CA ARG A 160 -14.91 6.21 -2.00
C ARG A 160 -14.68 5.08 -0.99
N GLN A 161 -13.53 4.40 -1.07
CA GLN A 161 -13.19 3.37 -0.09
C GLN A 161 -12.73 4.00 1.23
N PRO A 162 -13.29 3.61 2.39
CA PRO A 162 -12.84 4.10 3.67
C PRO A 162 -11.40 3.65 3.95
N ALA A 163 -10.60 4.56 4.49
CA ALA A 163 -9.19 4.31 4.76
C ALA A 163 -8.66 5.15 5.92
N LEU A 164 -7.53 4.71 6.47
CA LEU A 164 -6.63 5.53 7.26
C LEU A 164 -5.61 6.17 6.30
N ILE A 165 -5.64 7.49 6.21
CA ILE A 165 -4.79 8.29 5.31
C ILE A 165 -3.74 9.00 6.16
N THR A 166 -2.46 8.64 5.99
CA THR A 166 -1.35 9.28 6.70
C THR A 166 -0.79 10.41 5.85
N VAL A 167 -0.78 11.61 6.42
CA VAL A 167 -0.17 12.79 5.83
C VAL A 167 1.11 13.14 6.60
N TYR A 168 2.18 13.41 5.87
CA TYR A 168 3.44 13.88 6.41
C TYR A 168 4.08 14.91 5.46
N LYS A 169 4.43 16.06 6.00
CA LYS A 169 4.97 17.22 5.25
C LYS A 169 4.11 17.54 4.01
N GLY A 170 2.80 17.61 4.23
CA GLY A 170 1.82 17.94 3.20
C GLY A 170 1.58 16.90 2.12
N LYS A 171 2.11 15.67 2.25
CA LYS A 171 1.96 14.58 1.29
C LYS A 171 1.28 13.38 1.90
N ILE A 172 0.45 12.68 1.14
CA ILE A 172 -0.06 11.36 1.53
C ILE A 172 1.07 10.35 1.38
N VAL A 173 1.53 9.81 2.51
CA VAL A 173 2.64 8.84 2.57
C VAL A 173 2.17 7.41 2.82
N GLN A 174 0.95 7.23 3.36
CA GLN A 174 0.32 5.92 3.50
C GLN A 174 -1.20 6.03 3.34
N VAL A 175 -1.78 5.02 2.71
CA VAL A 175 -3.22 4.78 2.68
C VAL A 175 -3.44 3.33 3.09
N GLN A 176 -4.26 3.09 4.11
CA GLN A 176 -4.61 1.78 4.60
C GLN A 176 -6.13 1.61 4.57
N GLU A 177 -6.63 0.76 3.69
CA GLU A 177 -8.07 0.54 3.53
C GLU A 177 -8.70 -0.02 4.81
N ILE A 178 -9.95 0.36 5.06
CA ILE A 178 -10.80 -0.19 6.11
C ILE A 178 -11.81 -1.11 5.44
N PHE A 179 -11.87 -2.35 5.89
CA PHE A 179 -12.93 -3.27 5.51
C PHE A 179 -14.19 -2.95 6.28
N THR A 180 -15.28 -2.84 5.56
CA THR A 180 -16.65 -2.80 6.11
C THR A 180 -17.32 -4.10 5.75
N PRO A 181 -17.75 -4.87 6.75
CA PRO A 181 -18.48 -6.12 6.53
C PRO A 181 -19.77 -5.88 5.77
#